data_e2c5b1c42598a3f825b58b6fed092f0e
#
_entry.id   e2c5b1c42598a3f825b58b6fed092f0e
#
_cell.length_a   1.000
_cell.length_b   1.000
_cell.length_c   1.000
_cell.angle_alpha   90.00
_cell.angle_beta   90.00
_cell.angle_gamma   90.00
#
_symmetry.space_group_name_H-M   'P 1'
#
loop_
_entity.id
_entity.type
_entity.pdbx_description
1 polymer ?
#
loop_
_entity_poly.entity_id
_entity_poly.type
_entity_poly.pdbx_seq_one_letter_code
_entity_poly.pdbx_strand_id
1 'polypeptide(L)'
;MKRIGVTGHRDIPPEALAHVQAVMKAALCGHEGAMEALSSLAEGADQLFAGIALDCGAELTVVIPSGDYEEGFADPEALACYRRLKGRASQEVRMGYPHSTDEAYYAAGAYIADHCDRLIAVWDGRPARGLGGTGDIVRYARERGTPVTVIWRHGVERS
;
A
#
# COMPACT_ATOMS: atom_id res chain seq x y z
N MET A 1 -19.51 0.92 4.57
CA MET A 1 -18.36 1.45 3.80
C MET A 1 -17.40 0.32 3.50
N LYS A 2 -16.99 0.19 2.26
CA LYS A 2 -16.00 -0.80 1.85
C LYS A 2 -14.60 -0.28 2.09
N ARG A 3 -13.74 -1.09 2.71
CA ARG A 3 -12.35 -0.75 3.02
C ARG A 3 -11.40 -1.60 2.21
N ILE A 4 -10.52 -0.95 1.47
CA ILE A 4 -9.50 -1.63 0.66
C ILE A 4 -8.12 -1.13 1.10
N GLY A 5 -7.24 -2.07 1.45
CA GLY A 5 -5.86 -1.78 1.80
C GLY A 5 -4.89 -2.15 0.70
N VAL A 6 -3.66 -1.71 0.82
CA VAL A 6 -2.59 -2.04 -0.12
C VAL A 6 -1.33 -2.44 0.61
N THR A 7 -0.62 -3.38 0.03
CA THR A 7 0.80 -3.63 0.27
C THR A 7 1.46 -3.85 -1.08
N GLY A 8 2.73 -3.54 -1.21
CA GLY A 8 3.37 -3.76 -2.50
C GLY A 8 4.80 -3.27 -2.55
N HIS A 9 5.47 -3.64 -3.64
CA HIS A 9 6.86 -3.29 -3.88
C HIS A 9 7.02 -1.79 -4.08
N ARG A 10 8.15 -1.26 -3.60
CA ARG A 10 8.53 0.15 -3.81
C ARG A 10 8.93 0.41 -5.24
N ASP A 11 9.44 -0.60 -5.90
CA ASP A 11 9.94 -0.51 -7.26
C ASP A 11 9.11 -1.41 -8.17
N ILE A 12 8.26 -0.79 -8.98
CA ILE A 12 7.44 -1.50 -9.95
C ILE A 12 8.12 -1.37 -11.31
N PRO A 13 8.59 -2.48 -11.89
CA PRO A 13 9.22 -2.43 -13.21
C PRO A 13 8.31 -1.79 -14.26
N PRO A 14 8.86 -0.97 -15.18
CA PRO A 14 8.05 -0.34 -16.22
C PRO A 14 7.18 -1.33 -17.02
N GLU A 15 7.66 -2.54 -17.23
CA GLU A 15 6.94 -3.59 -17.95
C GLU A 15 5.67 -4.05 -17.23
N ALA A 16 5.61 -3.89 -15.90
CA ALA A 16 4.46 -4.28 -15.10
C ALA A 16 3.53 -3.10 -14.80
N LEU A 17 4.02 -1.87 -14.89
CA LEU A 17 3.32 -0.69 -14.38
C LEU A 17 1.95 -0.49 -15.01
N ALA A 18 1.84 -0.56 -16.34
CA ALA A 18 0.57 -0.35 -17.03
C ALA A 18 -0.48 -1.38 -16.61
N HIS A 19 -0.06 -2.64 -16.45
CA HIS A 19 -0.94 -3.71 -16.01
C HIS A 19 -1.41 -3.48 -14.56
N VAL A 20 -0.48 -3.12 -13.67
CA VAL A 20 -0.80 -2.83 -12.26
C VAL A 20 -1.81 -1.69 -12.17
N GLN A 21 -1.57 -0.60 -12.89
CA GLN A 21 -2.48 0.55 -12.92
C GLN A 21 -3.88 0.15 -13.40
N ALA A 22 -3.98 -0.64 -14.48
CA ALA A 22 -5.26 -1.05 -15.03
C ALA A 22 -6.05 -1.91 -14.05
N VAL A 23 -5.40 -2.88 -13.40
CA VAL A 23 -6.06 -3.76 -12.44
C VAL A 23 -6.47 -3.01 -11.17
N MET A 24 -5.62 -2.12 -10.66
CA MET A 24 -5.97 -1.27 -9.52
C MET A 24 -7.19 -0.40 -9.84
N LYS A 25 -7.20 0.22 -11.01
CA LYS A 25 -8.29 1.09 -11.43
C LYS A 25 -9.60 0.32 -11.50
N ALA A 26 -9.58 -0.87 -12.08
CA ALA A 26 -10.78 -1.72 -12.14
C ALA A 26 -11.29 -2.08 -10.74
N ALA A 27 -10.37 -2.38 -9.81
CA ALA A 27 -10.74 -2.74 -8.44
C ALA A 27 -11.28 -1.54 -7.63
N LEU A 28 -10.77 -0.34 -7.88
CA LEU A 28 -11.08 0.84 -7.07
C LEU A 28 -12.20 1.71 -7.63
N CYS A 29 -12.35 1.79 -8.96
CA CYS A 29 -13.31 2.68 -9.61
C CYS A 29 -14.62 1.98 -9.99
N GLY A 30 -14.72 0.67 -9.88
CA GLY A 30 -15.86 -0.09 -10.40
C GLY A 30 -16.95 -0.41 -9.40
N HIS A 31 -16.88 0.09 -8.17
CA HIS A 31 -17.87 -0.26 -7.18
C HIS A 31 -18.81 0.90 -6.86
N GLU A 32 -19.97 0.55 -6.31
CA GLU A 32 -20.96 1.52 -5.84
C GLU A 32 -20.79 1.76 -4.35
N GLY A 33 -21.11 2.98 -3.89
CA GLY A 33 -21.11 3.36 -2.49
C GLY A 33 -19.78 3.90 -1.99
N ALA A 34 -19.71 4.16 -0.70
CA ALA A 34 -18.54 4.76 -0.05
C ALA A 34 -17.40 3.76 0.06
N MET A 35 -16.17 4.25 -0.14
CA MET A 35 -14.95 3.46 -0.03
C MET A 35 -13.90 4.20 0.79
N GLU A 36 -13.19 3.44 1.63
CA GLU A 36 -11.99 3.91 2.33
C GLU A 36 -10.79 3.13 1.81
N ALA A 37 -9.73 3.85 1.46
CA ALA A 37 -8.46 3.27 1.04
C ALA A 37 -7.44 3.46 2.16
N LEU A 38 -6.71 2.39 2.52
CA LEU A 38 -5.69 2.41 3.56
C LEU A 38 -4.32 2.18 2.93
N SER A 39 -3.39 3.08 3.18
CA SER A 39 -2.05 3.03 2.59
C SER A 39 -1.04 3.70 3.51
N SER A 40 0.19 3.16 3.53
CA SER A 40 1.31 3.82 4.20
C SER A 40 2.02 4.85 3.30
N LEU A 41 1.58 4.99 2.06
CA LEU A 41 2.12 5.95 1.09
C LEU A 41 3.62 5.82 0.82
N ALA A 42 4.16 4.61 0.94
CA ALA A 42 5.52 4.33 0.53
C ALA A 42 5.66 4.50 -0.98
N GLU A 43 6.86 4.78 -1.45
CA GLU A 43 7.15 4.87 -2.87
C GLU A 43 6.67 3.61 -3.61
N GLY A 44 6.20 3.77 -4.82
CA GLY A 44 5.75 2.66 -5.66
C GLY A 44 4.28 2.33 -5.49
N ALA A 45 3.99 1.08 -5.17
CA ALA A 45 2.62 0.55 -5.14
C ALA A 45 1.69 1.33 -4.21
N ASP A 46 2.16 1.70 -3.02
CA ASP A 46 1.34 2.40 -2.03
C ASP A 46 0.88 3.76 -2.52
N GLN A 47 1.78 4.55 -3.10
CA GLN A 47 1.45 5.88 -3.62
C GLN A 47 0.56 5.78 -4.87
N LEU A 48 0.86 4.83 -5.74
CA LEU A 48 0.06 4.59 -6.94
C LEU A 48 -1.39 4.25 -6.56
N PHE A 49 -1.55 3.33 -5.63
CA PHE A 49 -2.86 2.92 -5.11
C PHE A 49 -3.64 4.11 -4.53
N ALA A 50 -3.00 4.89 -3.68
CA ALA A 50 -3.65 6.03 -3.03
C ALA A 50 -4.11 7.08 -4.05
N GLY A 51 -3.28 7.39 -5.04
CA GLY A 51 -3.64 8.34 -6.09
C GLY A 51 -4.85 7.88 -6.90
N ILE A 52 -4.87 6.62 -7.31
CA ILE A 52 -6.00 6.05 -8.05
C ILE A 52 -7.27 6.04 -7.18
N ALA A 53 -7.15 5.63 -5.91
CA ALA A 53 -8.29 5.58 -5.00
C ALA A 53 -8.93 6.96 -4.82
N LEU A 54 -8.13 8.00 -4.61
CA LEU A 54 -8.63 9.36 -4.49
C LEU A 54 -9.32 9.82 -5.79
N ASP A 55 -8.75 9.50 -6.94
CA ASP A 55 -9.35 9.86 -8.23
C ASP A 55 -10.69 9.14 -8.45
N CYS A 56 -10.88 7.98 -7.84
CA CYS A 56 -12.13 7.23 -7.90
C CYS A 56 -13.11 7.59 -6.80
N GLY A 57 -12.84 8.62 -6.01
CA GLY A 57 -13.75 9.15 -5.00
C GLY A 57 -13.63 8.52 -3.62
N ALA A 58 -12.63 7.69 -3.38
CA ALA A 58 -12.42 7.08 -2.06
C ALA A 58 -11.89 8.10 -1.05
N GLU A 59 -12.17 7.84 0.23
CA GLU A 59 -11.50 8.52 1.33
C GLU A 59 -10.18 7.81 1.61
N LEU A 60 -9.13 8.57 1.92
CA LEU A 60 -7.82 8.01 2.20
C LEU A 60 -7.50 8.04 3.69
N THR A 61 -7.12 6.89 4.24
CA THR A 61 -6.53 6.76 5.56
C THR A 61 -5.06 6.43 5.40
N VAL A 62 -4.19 7.31 5.89
CA VAL A 62 -2.75 7.07 5.85
C VAL A 62 -2.32 6.38 7.15
N VAL A 63 -1.57 5.29 7.02
CA VAL A 63 -1.05 4.52 8.15
C VAL A 63 0.45 4.74 8.22
N ILE A 64 0.91 5.51 9.20
CA ILE A 64 2.29 5.96 9.32
C ILE A 64 3.06 5.04 10.27
N PRO A 65 4.11 4.34 9.77
CA PRO A 65 4.86 3.37 10.59
C PRO A 65 5.63 3.99 11.75
N SER A 66 6.21 5.17 11.55
CA SER A 66 7.12 5.75 12.54
C SER A 66 7.13 7.27 12.50
N GLY A 67 7.63 7.88 13.59
CA GLY A 67 7.72 9.35 13.68
C GLY A 67 8.70 9.96 12.69
N ASP A 68 9.74 9.21 12.27
CA ASP A 68 10.75 9.67 11.31
C ASP A 68 10.52 9.11 9.89
N TYR A 69 9.31 8.72 9.57
CA TYR A 69 8.99 8.06 8.31
C TYR A 69 9.43 8.85 7.08
N GLU A 70 9.28 10.18 7.12
CA GLU A 70 9.68 11.03 5.99
C GLU A 70 11.19 10.98 5.72
N GLU A 71 12.00 10.76 6.73
CA GLU A 71 13.45 10.70 6.59
C GLU A 71 13.92 9.48 5.80
N GLY A 72 13.07 8.46 5.67
CA GLY A 72 13.37 7.27 4.89
C GLY A 72 13.15 7.41 3.39
N PHE A 73 12.58 8.53 2.93
CA PHE A 73 12.37 8.77 1.51
C PHE A 73 13.66 9.31 0.87
N ALA A 74 14.35 8.47 0.11
CA ALA A 74 15.59 8.87 -0.56
C ALA A 74 15.33 9.75 -1.78
N ASP A 75 14.20 9.56 -2.46
CA ASP A 75 13.83 10.32 -3.64
C ASP A 75 12.99 11.54 -3.27
N PRO A 76 13.45 12.77 -3.59
CA PRO A 76 12.67 13.98 -3.29
C PRO A 76 11.28 14.02 -3.93
N GLU A 77 11.13 13.43 -5.11
CA GLU A 77 9.83 13.37 -5.78
C GLU A 77 8.86 12.43 -5.03
N ALA A 78 9.36 11.31 -4.54
CA ALA A 78 8.55 10.38 -3.73
C ALA A 78 8.13 11.03 -2.42
N LEU A 79 9.01 11.80 -1.79
CA LEU A 79 8.66 12.54 -0.56
C LEU A 79 7.61 13.61 -0.84
N ALA A 80 7.74 14.35 -1.92
CA ALA A 80 6.76 15.36 -2.32
C ALA A 80 5.40 14.72 -2.59
N CYS A 81 5.38 13.57 -3.27
CA CYS A 81 4.16 12.80 -3.51
C CYS A 81 3.52 12.34 -2.20
N TYR A 82 4.33 11.82 -1.27
CA TYR A 82 3.87 11.41 0.06
C TYR A 82 3.16 12.57 0.77
N ARG A 83 3.80 13.74 0.81
CA ARG A 83 3.24 14.91 1.48
C ARG A 83 1.94 15.39 0.83
N ARG A 84 1.87 15.37 -0.50
CA ARG A 84 0.69 15.77 -1.24
C ARG A 84 -0.48 14.83 -0.96
N LEU A 85 -0.26 13.53 -1.01
CA LEU A 85 -1.29 12.52 -0.75
C LEU A 85 -1.73 12.57 0.72
N LYS A 86 -0.78 12.70 1.64
CA LYS A 86 -1.08 12.83 3.06
C LYS A 86 -1.96 14.05 3.34
N GLY A 87 -1.71 15.16 2.64
CA GLY A 87 -2.53 16.36 2.77
C GLY A 87 -3.98 16.18 2.31
N ARG A 88 -4.25 15.17 1.50
CA ARG A 88 -5.61 14.83 1.03
C ARG A 88 -6.24 13.71 1.84
N ALA A 89 -5.55 13.16 2.82
CA ALA A 89 -6.08 12.09 3.65
C ALA A 89 -7.16 12.60 4.58
N SER A 90 -8.19 11.79 4.77
CA SER A 90 -9.28 12.07 5.72
C SER A 90 -8.87 11.71 7.14
N GLN A 91 -7.92 10.79 7.29
CA GLN A 91 -7.52 10.25 8.60
C GLN A 91 -6.06 9.82 8.57
N GLU A 92 -5.37 10.00 9.70
CA GLU A 92 -4.01 9.50 9.92
C GLU A 92 -4.02 8.54 11.10
N VAL A 93 -3.33 7.41 10.93
CA VAL A 93 -3.13 6.42 12.00
C VAL A 93 -1.63 6.24 12.17
N ARG A 94 -1.13 6.37 13.39
CA ARG A 94 0.30 6.26 13.70
C ARG A 94 0.56 5.02 14.55
N MET A 95 1.61 4.29 14.20
CA MET A 95 1.93 3.04 14.89
C MET A 95 2.69 3.24 16.20
N GLY A 96 3.15 4.46 16.48
CA GLY A 96 3.80 4.77 17.75
C GLY A 96 5.27 4.43 17.84
N TYR A 97 5.89 3.97 16.77
CA TYR A 97 7.33 3.73 16.73
C TYR A 97 8.08 5.03 16.46
N PRO A 98 9.18 5.33 17.19
CA PRO A 98 9.95 6.54 16.93
C PRO A 98 10.74 6.47 15.63
N HIS A 99 11.21 5.29 15.25
CA HIS A 99 12.10 5.10 14.11
C HIS A 99 11.56 4.07 13.11
N SER A 100 11.93 4.27 11.84
CA SER A 100 11.62 3.35 10.76
C SER A 100 12.47 2.08 10.90
N THR A 101 11.82 1.01 11.29
CA THR A 101 12.43 -0.31 11.45
C THR A 101 11.55 -1.32 10.73
N ASP A 102 12.08 -2.53 10.52
CA ASP A 102 11.30 -3.63 9.96
C ASP A 102 10.05 -3.90 10.80
N GLU A 103 10.17 -3.80 12.12
CA GLU A 103 9.02 -3.99 13.03
C GLU A 103 7.96 -2.92 12.83
N ALA A 104 8.37 -1.66 12.63
CA ALA A 104 7.44 -0.56 12.38
C ALA A 104 6.70 -0.75 11.05
N TYR A 105 7.41 -1.15 10.01
CA TYR A 105 6.80 -1.44 8.71
C TYR A 105 5.84 -2.62 8.79
N TYR A 106 6.22 -3.66 9.52
CA TYR A 106 5.35 -4.82 9.71
C TYR A 106 4.07 -4.43 10.47
N ALA A 107 4.20 -3.63 11.51
CA ALA A 107 3.05 -3.17 12.29
C ALA A 107 2.06 -2.38 11.42
N ALA A 108 2.57 -1.49 10.57
CA ALA A 108 1.72 -0.72 9.66
C ALA A 108 1.00 -1.62 8.65
N GLY A 109 1.72 -2.55 8.05
CA GLY A 109 1.13 -3.50 7.10
C GLY A 109 0.09 -4.41 7.75
N ALA A 110 0.38 -4.90 8.97
CA ALA A 110 -0.55 -5.72 9.73
C ALA A 110 -1.82 -4.93 10.10
N TYR A 111 -1.65 -3.68 10.50
CA TYR A 111 -2.79 -2.81 10.78
C TYR A 111 -3.71 -2.69 9.56
N ILE A 112 -3.13 -2.43 8.39
CA ILE A 112 -3.90 -2.32 7.15
C ILE A 112 -4.65 -3.64 6.87
N ALA A 113 -3.96 -4.78 6.98
CA ALA A 113 -4.58 -6.09 6.76
C ALA A 113 -5.72 -6.38 7.73
N ASP A 114 -5.58 -5.95 9.00
CA ASP A 114 -6.60 -6.16 10.02
C ASP A 114 -7.82 -5.25 9.85
N HIS A 115 -7.68 -4.12 9.17
CA HIS A 115 -8.72 -3.10 9.08
C HIS A 115 -9.32 -2.94 7.69
N CYS A 116 -8.97 -3.79 6.75
CA CYS A 116 -9.55 -3.76 5.40
C CYS A 116 -10.40 -4.99 5.13
N ASP A 117 -11.35 -4.85 4.23
CA ASP A 117 -12.19 -5.95 3.76
C ASP A 117 -11.48 -6.76 2.68
N ARG A 118 -10.53 -6.15 2.00
CA ARG A 118 -9.70 -6.77 0.96
C ARG A 118 -8.36 -6.06 0.89
N LEU A 119 -7.29 -6.83 0.78
CA LEU A 119 -5.94 -6.33 0.60
C LEU A 119 -5.51 -6.51 -0.84
N ILE A 120 -5.10 -5.42 -1.48
CA ILE A 120 -4.45 -5.49 -2.80
C ILE A 120 -2.95 -5.60 -2.55
N ALA A 121 -2.33 -6.62 -3.14
CA ALA A 121 -0.90 -6.86 -3.00
C ALA A 121 -0.23 -6.80 -4.37
N VAL A 122 0.60 -5.78 -4.57
CA VAL A 122 1.45 -5.68 -5.77
C VAL A 122 2.73 -6.45 -5.47
N TRP A 123 2.76 -7.71 -5.88
CA TRP A 123 3.72 -8.69 -5.38
C TRP A 123 4.11 -9.70 -6.47
N ASP A 124 5.42 -9.92 -6.62
CA ASP A 124 5.97 -10.85 -7.60
C ASP A 124 5.92 -12.32 -7.17
N GLY A 125 5.36 -12.61 -5.99
CA GLY A 125 5.24 -13.96 -5.45
C GLY A 125 6.46 -14.46 -4.71
N ARG A 126 7.53 -13.67 -4.65
CA ARG A 126 8.78 -14.06 -3.98
C ARG A 126 8.78 -13.65 -2.52
N PRO A 127 9.58 -14.34 -1.66
CA PRO A 127 9.70 -13.97 -0.25
C PRO A 127 10.12 -12.51 -0.06
N ALA A 128 9.73 -11.92 1.06
CA ALA A 128 10.13 -10.58 1.43
C ALA A 128 11.64 -10.51 1.65
N ARG A 129 12.23 -9.35 1.33
CA ARG A 129 13.67 -9.11 1.53
C ARG A 129 14.02 -8.77 2.98
N GLY A 130 13.01 -8.48 3.80
CA GLY A 130 13.14 -8.18 5.23
C GLY A 130 11.78 -8.28 5.89
N LEU A 131 11.71 -8.22 7.21
CA LEU A 131 10.45 -8.24 7.93
C LEU A 131 9.62 -7.00 7.55
N GLY A 132 8.34 -7.21 7.30
CA GLY A 132 7.43 -6.12 6.89
C GLY A 132 7.39 -5.89 5.39
N GLY A 133 8.13 -6.67 4.60
CA GLY A 133 8.02 -6.64 3.15
C GLY A 133 6.70 -7.25 2.67
N THR A 134 6.43 -7.09 1.36
CA THR A 134 5.14 -7.47 0.78
C THR A 134 4.76 -8.93 1.04
N GLY A 135 5.71 -9.85 0.87
CA GLY A 135 5.43 -11.29 1.10
C GLY A 135 5.03 -11.59 2.53
N ASP A 136 5.62 -10.91 3.51
CA ASP A 136 5.27 -11.11 4.92
C ASP A 136 3.87 -10.61 5.23
N ILE A 137 3.48 -9.48 4.66
CA ILE A 137 2.15 -8.92 4.88
C ILE A 137 1.09 -9.77 4.19
N VAL A 138 1.38 -10.29 2.99
CA VAL A 138 0.46 -11.22 2.31
C VAL A 138 0.24 -12.46 3.18
N ARG A 139 1.30 -13.03 3.75
CA ARG A 139 1.19 -14.19 4.64
C ARG A 139 0.35 -13.86 5.86
N TYR A 140 0.63 -12.74 6.51
CA TYR A 140 -0.12 -12.28 7.67
C TYR A 140 -1.62 -12.14 7.35
N ALA A 141 -1.94 -11.47 6.25
CA ALA A 141 -3.34 -11.27 5.84
C ALA A 141 -4.06 -12.61 5.62
N ARG A 142 -3.39 -13.55 4.93
CA ARG A 142 -3.98 -14.87 4.66
C ARG A 142 -4.21 -15.66 5.94
N GLU A 143 -3.28 -15.60 6.88
CA GLU A 143 -3.42 -16.26 8.19
C GLU A 143 -4.57 -15.68 9.01
N ARG A 144 -4.84 -14.39 8.84
CA ARG A 144 -5.95 -13.70 9.51
C ARG A 144 -7.28 -13.87 8.78
N GLY A 145 -7.30 -14.47 7.61
CA GLY A 145 -8.50 -14.64 6.82
C GLY A 145 -8.91 -13.43 6.00
N THR A 146 -8.05 -12.42 5.87
CA THR A 146 -8.31 -11.26 5.02
C THR A 146 -8.13 -11.64 3.56
N PRO A 147 -9.14 -11.43 2.70
CA PRO A 147 -9.00 -11.70 1.27
C PRO A 147 -7.88 -10.86 0.65
N VAL A 148 -7.04 -11.50 -0.17
CA VAL A 148 -5.90 -10.86 -0.83
C VAL A 148 -6.07 -10.99 -2.36
N THR A 149 -5.94 -9.87 -3.06
CA THR A 149 -5.86 -9.85 -4.51
C THR A 149 -4.43 -9.52 -4.91
N VAL A 150 -3.74 -10.49 -5.48
CA VAL A 150 -2.35 -10.30 -5.94
C VAL A 150 -2.37 -9.73 -7.35
N ILE A 151 -1.62 -8.65 -7.56
CA ILE A 151 -1.48 -8.02 -8.87
C ILE A 151 0.00 -8.06 -9.28
N TRP A 152 0.29 -8.70 -10.39
CA TRP A 152 1.61 -8.72 -11.01
C TRP A 152 1.49 -9.17 -12.44
N ARG A 153 2.33 -8.63 -13.32
CA ARG A 153 2.36 -9.09 -14.70
C ARG A 153 3.21 -10.34 -14.81
N HIS A 154 2.63 -11.42 -15.32
CA HIS A 154 3.33 -12.69 -15.48
C HIS A 154 4.61 -12.51 -16.32
N GLY A 155 5.70 -13.13 -15.88
CA GLY A 155 6.99 -13.10 -16.58
C GLY A 155 7.86 -11.88 -16.27
N VAL A 156 7.37 -10.90 -15.50
CA VAL A 156 8.17 -9.74 -15.11
C VAL A 156 8.82 -10.02 -13.76
N GLU A 157 10.11 -9.73 -13.66
CA GLU A 157 10.84 -9.87 -12.42
C GLU A 157 10.99 -8.50 -11.72
N ARG A 158 10.98 -8.53 -10.39
CA ARG A 158 11.26 -7.35 -9.57
C ARG A 158 12.73 -6.98 -9.66
N SER A 159 13.02 -5.70 -9.85
CA SER A 159 14.39 -5.20 -9.90
C SER A 159 15.10 -5.18 -8.56
#